data_5d18a5bf011551b64249bc5d887ea373
#
_entry.id   5d18a5bf011551b64249bc5d887ea373
#
_cell.length_a   1.000
_cell.length_b   1.000
_cell.length_c   1.000
_cell.angle_alpha   90.00
_cell.angle_beta   90.00
_cell.angle_gamma   90.00
#
_symmetry.space_group_name_H-M   'P 1'
#
loop_
_entity.id
_entity.type
_entity.pdbx_description
1 polymer ?
#
loop_
_entity_poly.entity_id
_entity_poly.type
_entity_poly.pdbx_seq_one_letter_code
_entity_poly.pdbx_strand_id
1 'polypeptide(L)'
;MIVESKFFSHKIQEVTVKSYSLNDLMVPLSEYATVSEEATLYEAVLSLEKAQEKYEDKHTRYRHRAILILDKNQKVIGKLSQLDVLRALEPKYENMLEGRGSHRFGFTKQFMKSMMENYHLFASPLVDICRKAGEQNVKKFMRKPTEGEFISADANLDEAIHLLIMGNHQSLLVTRDENIVGILRLTDVFAAIFHTMKECF
;
A
#
# COMPACT_ATOMS: atom_id res chain seq x y z
N MET A 1 38.16 -8.65 -57.98
CA MET A 1 37.52 -7.45 -57.40
C MET A 1 36.80 -7.94 -56.15
N ILE A 2 37.49 -7.82 -55.00
CA ILE A 2 37.10 -8.37 -53.70
C ILE A 2 36.36 -7.23 -52.99
N VAL A 3 35.07 -7.42 -52.69
CA VAL A 3 34.28 -6.46 -51.93
C VAL A 3 34.41 -6.79 -50.43
N GLU A 4 35.19 -5.99 -49.74
CA GLU A 4 35.30 -6.06 -48.27
C GLU A 4 33.99 -5.58 -47.65
N SER A 5 33.29 -6.49 -46.96
CA SER A 5 32.16 -6.16 -46.08
C SER A 5 32.69 -5.63 -44.76
N LYS A 6 32.58 -4.32 -44.55
CA LYS A 6 32.81 -3.67 -43.25
C LYS A 6 31.69 -4.09 -42.30
N PHE A 7 31.98 -5.04 -41.41
CA PHE A 7 31.15 -5.29 -40.24
C PHE A 7 31.20 -4.07 -39.33
N PHE A 8 30.07 -3.37 -39.20
CA PHE A 8 29.85 -2.35 -38.20
C PHE A 8 29.74 -3.03 -36.84
N SER A 9 30.84 -3.04 -36.09
CA SER A 9 30.85 -3.42 -34.67
C SER A 9 30.20 -2.29 -33.90
N HIS A 10 28.88 -2.37 -33.66
CA HIS A 10 28.25 -1.56 -32.66
C HIS A 10 28.75 -2.04 -31.29
N LYS A 11 29.64 -1.28 -30.68
CA LYS A 11 29.90 -1.40 -29.25
C LYS A 11 28.56 -1.10 -28.54
N ILE A 12 27.89 -2.15 -28.08
CA ILE A 12 26.83 -2.00 -27.10
C ILE A 12 27.52 -1.45 -25.87
N GLN A 13 27.38 -0.15 -25.60
CA GLN A 13 27.69 0.41 -24.30
C GLN A 13 26.76 -0.30 -23.32
N GLU A 14 27.33 -1.12 -22.45
CA GLU A 14 26.62 -1.63 -21.28
C GLU A 14 26.18 -0.42 -20.46
N VAL A 15 24.92 -0.01 -20.63
CA VAL A 15 24.27 0.93 -19.74
C VAL A 15 24.16 0.21 -18.41
N THR A 16 24.99 0.59 -17.45
CA THR A 16 24.91 0.05 -16.08
C THR A 16 23.64 0.60 -15.45
N VAL A 17 22.53 -0.09 -15.69
CA VAL A 17 21.24 0.24 -15.06
C VAL A 17 21.38 0.06 -13.55
N LYS A 18 21.02 1.08 -12.77
CA LYS A 18 21.09 1.04 -11.31
C LYS A 18 20.23 -0.11 -10.78
N SER A 19 20.87 -1.11 -10.19
CA SER A 19 20.17 -2.19 -9.50
C SER A 19 19.61 -1.67 -8.17
N TYR A 20 18.30 -1.75 -7.98
CA TYR A 20 17.64 -1.39 -6.71
C TYR A 20 17.45 -2.66 -5.88
N SER A 21 17.93 -2.65 -4.63
CA SER A 21 17.55 -3.67 -3.65
C SER A 21 16.22 -3.30 -2.97
N LEU A 22 15.47 -4.29 -2.49
CA LEU A 22 14.24 -4.01 -1.73
C LEU A 22 14.55 -3.26 -0.43
N ASN A 23 15.72 -3.47 0.16
CA ASN A 23 16.16 -2.75 1.36
C ASN A 23 16.34 -1.25 1.11
N ASP A 24 16.73 -0.84 -0.11
CA ASP A 24 16.90 0.56 -0.48
C ASP A 24 15.55 1.25 -0.77
N LEU A 25 14.54 0.48 -1.14
CA LEU A 25 13.23 0.98 -1.56
C LEU A 25 12.20 0.94 -0.45
N MET A 26 12.29 -0.02 0.49
CA MET A 26 11.31 -0.16 1.57
C MET A 26 11.40 0.99 2.56
N VAL A 27 10.28 1.30 3.19
CA VAL A 27 10.22 2.12 4.38
C VAL A 27 10.42 1.21 5.59
N PRO A 28 11.44 1.45 6.42
CA PRO A 28 11.64 0.66 7.65
C PRO A 28 10.42 0.73 8.57
N LEU A 29 10.14 -0.36 9.29
CA LEU A 29 9.01 -0.41 10.23
C LEU A 29 9.08 0.70 11.28
N SER A 30 10.28 1.07 11.72
CA SER A 30 10.53 2.14 12.71
C SER A 30 10.15 3.55 12.22
N GLU A 31 10.04 3.74 10.91
CA GLU A 31 9.67 5.01 10.27
C GLU A 31 8.22 5.00 9.75
N TYR A 32 7.50 3.89 9.91
CA TYR A 32 6.14 3.73 9.42
C TYR A 32 5.11 4.00 10.53
N ALA A 33 3.89 4.40 10.13
CA ALA A 33 2.80 4.59 11.08
C ALA A 33 2.39 3.27 11.72
N THR A 34 2.50 3.17 13.04
CA THR A 34 2.11 1.99 13.81
C THR A 34 1.23 2.38 14.99
N VAL A 35 0.30 1.51 15.40
CA VAL A 35 -0.49 1.64 16.62
C VAL A 35 -0.68 0.29 17.29
N SER A 36 -0.97 0.33 18.59
CA SER A 36 -1.38 -0.87 19.34
C SER A 36 -2.72 -1.41 18.84
N GLU A 37 -2.92 -2.70 18.94
CA GLU A 37 -4.20 -3.36 18.70
C GLU A 37 -5.35 -2.86 19.60
N GLU A 38 -5.03 -2.21 20.71
CA GLU A 38 -6.01 -1.61 21.63
C GLU A 38 -6.37 -0.17 21.25
N ALA A 39 -5.71 0.43 20.26
CA ALA A 39 -5.95 1.80 19.86
C ALA A 39 -7.34 1.99 19.22
N THR A 40 -7.83 3.22 19.31
CA THR A 40 -9.01 3.68 18.59
C THR A 40 -8.68 4.04 17.13
N LEU A 41 -9.69 4.09 16.28
CA LEU A 41 -9.53 4.55 14.90
C LEU A 41 -8.99 5.99 14.84
N TYR A 42 -9.39 6.85 15.75
CA TYR A 42 -8.89 8.23 15.83
C TYR A 42 -7.39 8.26 16.14
N GLU A 43 -6.92 7.49 17.13
CA GLU A 43 -5.50 7.38 17.46
C GLU A 43 -4.68 6.83 16.27
N ALA A 44 -5.25 5.90 15.51
CA ALA A 44 -4.62 5.39 14.31
C ALA A 44 -4.45 6.48 13.23
N VAL A 45 -5.48 7.29 12.98
CA VAL A 45 -5.40 8.40 12.02
C VAL A 45 -4.38 9.45 12.47
N LEU A 46 -4.33 9.80 13.76
CA LEU A 46 -3.30 10.69 14.32
C LEU A 46 -1.88 10.13 14.18
N SER A 47 -1.71 8.81 14.37
CA SER A 47 -0.41 8.16 14.15
C SER A 47 0.04 8.28 12.69
N LEU A 48 -0.89 8.14 11.74
CA LEU A 48 -0.58 8.31 10.32
C LEU A 48 -0.13 9.74 10.00
N GLU A 49 -0.84 10.75 10.53
CA GLU A 49 -0.50 12.17 10.36
C GLU A 49 0.92 12.45 10.88
N LYS A 50 1.20 12.08 12.13
CA LYS A 50 2.54 12.25 12.74
C LYS A 50 3.65 11.55 11.97
N ALA A 51 3.40 10.33 11.46
CA ALA A 51 4.38 9.61 10.67
C ALA A 51 4.63 10.29 9.32
N GLN A 52 3.60 10.86 8.70
CA GLN A 52 3.72 11.63 7.46
C GLN A 52 4.56 12.89 7.65
N GLU A 53 4.30 13.67 8.72
CA GLU A 53 5.07 14.87 9.04
C GLU A 53 6.56 14.55 9.21
N LYS A 54 6.90 13.54 10.02
CA LYS A 54 8.29 13.10 10.22
C LYS A 54 8.96 12.61 8.94
N TYR A 55 8.18 12.00 8.04
CA TYR A 55 8.70 11.44 6.79
C TYR A 55 8.94 12.53 5.73
N GLU A 56 8.11 13.56 5.68
CA GLU A 56 8.26 14.71 4.77
C GLU A 56 9.58 15.48 5.02
N ASP A 57 10.03 15.57 6.26
CA ASP A 57 11.30 16.20 6.62
C ASP A 57 12.53 15.46 6.05
N LYS A 58 12.41 14.15 5.81
CA LYS A 58 13.51 13.29 5.34
C LYS A 58 13.41 12.92 3.87
N HIS A 59 12.20 12.73 3.37
CA HIS A 59 11.91 12.13 2.06
C HIS A 59 10.77 12.86 1.33
N THR A 60 11.07 13.56 0.29
CA THR A 60 10.16 14.53 -0.36
C THR A 60 9.08 13.96 -1.27
N ARG A 61 8.86 12.65 -1.40
CA ARG A 61 8.08 12.17 -2.55
C ARG A 61 6.76 11.47 -2.31
N TYR A 62 6.60 10.59 -1.33
CA TYR A 62 5.36 9.81 -1.23
C TYR A 62 4.91 9.59 0.22
N ARG A 63 3.68 9.99 0.51
CA ARG A 63 3.08 9.86 1.84
C ARG A 63 2.71 8.41 2.17
N HIS A 64 2.76 8.04 3.45
CA HIS A 64 2.19 6.78 3.93
C HIS A 64 0.69 6.74 3.69
N ARG A 65 0.15 5.57 3.31
CA ARG A 65 -1.27 5.39 3.02
C ARG A 65 -1.94 4.30 3.86
N ALA A 66 -1.20 3.75 4.79
CA ALA A 66 -1.68 2.72 5.68
C ALA A 66 -1.04 2.86 7.06
N ILE A 67 -1.61 2.18 8.03
CA ILE A 67 -1.17 2.08 9.40
C ILE A 67 -1.01 0.60 9.71
N LEU A 68 0.03 0.20 10.43
CA LEU A 68 0.20 -1.16 10.91
C LEU A 68 -0.29 -1.27 12.34
N ILE A 69 -1.00 -2.35 12.62
CA ILE A 69 -1.49 -2.67 13.95
C ILE A 69 -0.56 -3.70 14.58
N LEU A 70 -0.07 -3.38 15.77
CA LEU A 70 0.85 -4.20 16.54
C LEU A 70 0.14 -4.88 17.71
N ASP A 71 0.45 -6.14 17.94
CA ASP A 71 0.05 -6.85 19.14
C ASP A 71 0.88 -6.42 20.37
N LYS A 72 0.60 -7.05 21.52
CA LYS A 72 1.34 -6.83 22.79
C LYS A 72 2.82 -7.18 22.70
N ASN A 73 3.21 -8.05 21.75
CA ASN A 73 4.58 -8.47 21.50
C ASN A 73 5.28 -7.64 20.41
N GLN A 74 4.67 -6.51 20.00
CA GLN A 74 5.16 -5.64 18.93
C GLN A 74 5.21 -6.33 17.56
N LYS A 75 4.43 -7.39 17.35
CA LYS A 75 4.29 -8.04 16.04
C LYS A 75 3.15 -7.40 15.26
N VAL A 76 3.35 -7.21 13.96
CA VAL A 76 2.31 -6.71 13.06
C VAL A 76 1.24 -7.79 12.89
N ILE A 77 0.02 -7.48 13.29
CA ILE A 77 -1.14 -8.37 13.20
C ILE A 77 -2.19 -7.90 12.21
N GLY A 78 -2.09 -6.67 11.74
CA GLY A 78 -3.04 -6.08 10.82
C GLY A 78 -2.53 -4.84 10.10
N LYS A 79 -3.24 -4.48 9.06
CA LYS A 79 -3.04 -3.28 8.26
C LYS A 79 -4.35 -2.52 8.12
N LEU A 80 -4.32 -1.21 8.29
CA LEU A 80 -5.45 -0.30 8.12
C LEU A 80 -5.09 0.72 7.04
N SER A 81 -5.72 0.63 5.87
CA SER A 81 -5.52 1.59 4.79
C SER A 81 -6.44 2.80 4.94
N GLN A 82 -6.13 3.89 4.22
CA GLN A 82 -7.03 5.05 4.13
C GLN A 82 -8.44 4.66 3.66
N LEU A 83 -8.55 3.68 2.76
CA LEU A 83 -9.85 3.18 2.30
C LEU A 83 -10.60 2.46 3.42
N ASP A 84 -9.91 1.73 4.29
CA ASP A 84 -10.54 1.06 5.43
C ASP A 84 -11.04 2.07 6.46
N VAL A 85 -10.32 3.18 6.68
CA VAL A 85 -10.80 4.32 7.49
C VAL A 85 -12.09 4.91 6.91
N LEU A 86 -12.15 5.10 5.58
CA LEU A 86 -13.36 5.61 4.93
C LEU A 86 -14.53 4.61 5.03
N ARG A 87 -14.28 3.32 4.93
CA ARG A 87 -15.30 2.28 5.15
C ARG A 87 -15.84 2.26 6.57
N ALA A 88 -14.99 2.55 7.56
CA ALA A 88 -15.38 2.61 8.95
C ALA A 88 -16.42 3.71 9.25
N LEU A 89 -16.52 4.72 8.40
CA LEU A 89 -17.54 5.78 8.54
C LEU A 89 -18.97 5.30 8.27
N GLU A 90 -19.12 4.25 7.46
CA GLU A 90 -20.42 3.65 7.14
C GLU A 90 -20.32 2.11 7.15
N PRO A 91 -20.54 1.49 8.31
CA PRO A 91 -20.38 0.03 8.48
C PRO A 91 -21.24 -0.83 7.55
N LYS A 92 -22.32 -0.26 7.00
CA LYS A 92 -23.17 -0.97 6.03
C LYS A 92 -22.42 -1.40 4.77
N TYR A 93 -21.30 -0.74 4.44
CA TYR A 93 -20.47 -1.16 3.31
C TYR A 93 -19.90 -2.57 3.48
N GLU A 94 -19.63 -3.03 4.69
CA GLU A 94 -19.11 -4.38 4.96
C GLU A 94 -20.10 -5.43 4.44
N ASN A 95 -21.37 -5.34 4.86
CA ASN A 95 -22.42 -6.25 4.41
C ASN A 95 -22.71 -6.15 2.90
N MET A 96 -22.52 -4.95 2.31
CA MET A 96 -22.75 -4.74 0.87
C MET A 96 -21.66 -5.36 0.00
N LEU A 97 -20.45 -5.50 0.54
CA LEU A 97 -19.28 -6.03 -0.16
C LEU A 97 -19.09 -7.54 0.09
N GLU A 98 -19.64 -8.07 1.16
CA GLU A 98 -19.64 -9.51 1.43
C GLU A 98 -20.37 -10.27 0.32
N GLY A 99 -19.76 -11.32 -0.21
CA GLY A 99 -20.33 -12.19 -1.25
C GLY A 99 -20.27 -11.65 -2.67
N ARG A 100 -19.78 -10.43 -2.89
CA ARG A 100 -19.48 -9.92 -4.21
C ARG A 100 -17.99 -10.04 -4.45
N GLY A 101 -17.59 -11.12 -5.10
CA GLY A 101 -16.24 -11.30 -5.58
C GLY A 101 -15.76 -10.02 -6.27
N SER A 102 -14.46 -9.76 -6.28
CA SER A 102 -13.83 -8.56 -6.85
C SER A 102 -14.30 -8.36 -8.30
N HIS A 103 -15.46 -7.71 -8.46
CA HIS A 103 -15.99 -7.41 -9.78
C HIS A 103 -15.13 -6.31 -10.39
N ARG A 104 -14.32 -6.68 -11.36
CA ARG A 104 -13.58 -5.78 -12.25
C ARG A 104 -14.49 -4.89 -13.08
N PHE A 105 -15.81 -5.12 -13.05
CA PHE A 105 -16.80 -4.32 -13.76
C PHE A 105 -17.28 -3.19 -12.86
N GLY A 106 -17.02 -1.97 -13.27
CA GLY A 106 -17.45 -0.77 -12.56
C GLY A 106 -18.98 -0.70 -12.47
N PHE A 107 -19.49 -0.22 -11.35
CA PHE A 107 -20.90 0.08 -11.19
C PHE A 107 -21.27 1.35 -11.97
N THR A 108 -22.46 1.39 -12.55
CA THR A 108 -22.99 2.62 -13.15
C THR A 108 -23.26 3.67 -12.06
N LYS A 109 -23.17 4.96 -12.43
CA LYS A 109 -23.49 6.05 -11.48
C LYS A 109 -24.90 5.93 -10.92
N GLN A 110 -25.87 5.53 -11.75
CA GLN A 110 -27.26 5.34 -11.34
C GLN A 110 -27.40 4.21 -10.31
N PHE A 111 -26.69 3.10 -10.52
CA PHE A 111 -26.67 1.99 -9.56
C PHE A 111 -26.06 2.42 -8.23
N MET A 112 -24.92 3.13 -8.25
CA MET A 112 -24.30 3.62 -7.00
C MET A 112 -25.21 4.59 -6.24
N LYS A 113 -25.94 5.48 -6.97
CA LYS A 113 -26.90 6.39 -6.36
C LYS A 113 -28.06 5.62 -5.71
N SER A 114 -28.64 4.66 -6.42
CA SER A 114 -29.74 3.83 -5.86
C SER A 114 -29.27 3.04 -4.63
N MET A 115 -28.03 2.58 -4.58
CA MET A 115 -27.48 1.94 -3.38
C MET A 115 -27.43 2.92 -2.20
N MET A 116 -26.96 4.15 -2.39
CA MET A 116 -26.96 5.15 -1.32
C MET A 116 -28.35 5.41 -0.76
N GLU A 117 -29.34 5.54 -1.63
CA GLU A 117 -30.75 5.79 -1.27
C GLU A 117 -31.38 4.57 -0.57
N ASN A 118 -31.26 3.37 -1.15
CA ASN A 118 -31.90 2.15 -0.64
C ASN A 118 -31.33 1.68 0.70
N TYR A 119 -30.02 1.88 0.92
CA TYR A 119 -29.36 1.53 2.18
C TYR A 119 -29.30 2.67 3.17
N HIS A 120 -29.85 3.86 2.83
CA HIS A 120 -29.78 5.06 3.67
C HIS A 120 -28.34 5.31 4.18
N LEU A 121 -27.37 5.30 3.25
CA LEU A 121 -25.98 5.56 3.60
C LEU A 121 -25.80 7.01 4.04
N PHE A 122 -24.97 7.23 5.05
CA PHE A 122 -24.68 8.56 5.58
C PHE A 122 -25.95 9.33 6.05
N ALA A 123 -26.91 8.61 6.65
CA ALA A 123 -28.15 9.19 7.12
C ALA A 123 -27.99 10.18 8.31
N SER A 124 -26.83 10.16 8.99
CA SER A 124 -26.51 11.08 10.09
C SER A 124 -25.51 12.15 9.61
N PRO A 125 -25.42 13.32 10.31
CA PRO A 125 -24.40 14.32 10.01
C PRO A 125 -23.00 13.74 10.08
N LEU A 126 -22.11 14.14 9.15
CA LEU A 126 -20.76 13.61 9.04
C LEU A 126 -19.95 13.73 10.35
N VAL A 127 -20.13 14.82 11.10
CA VAL A 127 -19.46 15.03 12.41
C VAL A 127 -19.78 13.90 13.39
N ASP A 128 -21.06 13.48 13.46
CA ASP A 128 -21.48 12.41 14.37
C ASP A 128 -20.99 11.04 13.90
N ILE A 129 -20.98 10.83 12.60
CA ILE A 129 -20.42 9.62 11.98
C ILE A 129 -18.93 9.51 12.30
N CYS A 130 -18.15 10.59 12.08
CA CYS A 130 -16.73 10.64 12.37
C CYS A 130 -16.43 10.39 13.84
N ARG A 131 -17.20 11.02 14.76
CA ARG A 131 -17.03 10.80 16.20
C ARG A 131 -17.25 9.34 16.56
N LYS A 132 -18.38 8.76 16.15
CA LYS A 132 -18.71 7.36 16.43
C LYS A 132 -17.68 6.39 15.87
N ALA A 133 -17.21 6.60 14.64
CA ALA A 133 -16.18 5.77 14.02
C ALA A 133 -14.84 5.93 14.73
N GLY A 134 -14.45 7.17 15.07
CA GLY A 134 -13.19 7.47 15.73
C GLY A 134 -13.02 6.81 17.10
N GLU A 135 -14.12 6.61 17.83
CA GLU A 135 -14.14 5.96 19.15
C GLU A 135 -14.03 4.42 19.07
N GLN A 136 -14.20 3.83 17.89
CA GLN A 136 -14.13 2.38 17.74
C GLN A 136 -12.69 1.87 17.74
N ASN A 137 -12.51 0.64 18.26
CA ASN A 137 -11.22 -0.03 18.25
C ASN A 137 -10.81 -0.42 16.83
N VAL A 138 -9.52 -0.24 16.50
CA VAL A 138 -8.93 -0.51 15.17
C VAL A 138 -9.09 -1.95 14.69
N LYS A 139 -9.20 -2.92 15.62
CA LYS A 139 -9.41 -4.34 15.28
C LYS A 139 -10.66 -4.59 14.45
N LYS A 140 -11.67 -3.72 14.57
CA LYS A 140 -12.92 -3.86 13.78
C LYS A 140 -12.71 -3.57 12.31
N PHE A 141 -11.70 -2.79 11.96
CA PHE A 141 -11.51 -2.26 10.61
C PHE A 141 -10.21 -2.71 9.96
N MET A 142 -9.26 -3.22 10.76
CA MET A 142 -8.01 -3.75 10.22
C MET A 142 -8.24 -4.98 9.38
N ARG A 143 -7.43 -5.14 8.34
CA ARG A 143 -7.34 -6.37 7.58
C ARG A 143 -6.09 -7.14 7.96
N LYS A 144 -6.23 -8.45 8.14
CA LYS A 144 -5.08 -9.33 8.29
C LYS A 144 -4.38 -9.44 6.94
N PRO A 145 -3.06 -9.26 6.87
CA PRO A 145 -2.32 -9.47 5.64
C PRO A 145 -2.50 -10.91 5.15
N THR A 146 -2.64 -11.06 3.84
CA THR A 146 -2.68 -12.37 3.18
C THR A 146 -1.27 -12.83 2.82
N GLU A 147 -1.09 -14.12 2.56
CA GLU A 147 0.22 -14.68 2.20
C GLU A 147 0.89 -13.94 1.02
N GLY A 148 0.12 -13.55 0.01
CA GLY A 148 0.62 -12.80 -1.15
C GLY A 148 1.03 -11.34 -0.86
N GLU A 149 0.83 -10.85 0.37
CA GLU A 149 1.28 -9.51 0.79
C GLU A 149 2.68 -9.51 1.44
N PHE A 150 3.32 -10.68 1.59
CA PHE A 150 4.66 -10.78 2.16
C PHE A 150 5.71 -11.00 1.08
N ILE A 151 6.88 -10.39 1.27
CA ILE A 151 8.05 -10.54 0.40
C ILE A 151 9.32 -10.57 1.25
N SER A 152 10.28 -11.44 0.88
CA SER A 152 11.59 -11.46 1.53
C SER A 152 12.37 -10.17 1.25
N ALA A 153 13.12 -9.68 2.24
CA ALA A 153 14.05 -8.56 2.07
C ALA A 153 15.15 -8.85 1.03
N ASP A 154 15.44 -10.12 0.78
CA ASP A 154 16.44 -10.59 -0.18
C ASP A 154 15.85 -10.90 -1.57
N ALA A 155 14.53 -10.73 -1.74
CA ALA A 155 13.87 -10.90 -3.04
C ALA A 155 14.29 -9.79 -4.02
N ASN A 156 14.13 -10.07 -5.31
CA ASN A 156 14.41 -9.09 -6.36
C ASN A 156 13.20 -8.17 -6.65
N LEU A 157 13.46 -7.10 -7.40
CA LEU A 157 12.42 -6.13 -7.75
C LEU A 157 11.35 -6.72 -8.66
N ASP A 158 11.70 -7.69 -9.53
CA ASP A 158 10.76 -8.35 -10.45
C ASP A 158 9.70 -9.14 -9.68
N GLU A 159 10.10 -9.84 -8.62
CA GLU A 159 9.20 -10.55 -7.72
C GLU A 159 8.25 -9.58 -7.01
N ALA A 160 8.77 -8.45 -6.52
CA ALA A 160 7.95 -7.42 -5.91
C ALA A 160 6.91 -6.85 -6.87
N ILE A 161 7.30 -6.55 -8.12
CA ILE A 161 6.40 -6.07 -9.17
C ILE A 161 5.32 -7.11 -9.44
N HIS A 162 5.71 -8.39 -9.57
CA HIS A 162 4.77 -9.48 -9.82
C HIS A 162 3.71 -9.59 -8.72
N LEU A 163 4.12 -9.60 -7.45
CA LEU A 163 3.20 -9.65 -6.30
C LEU A 163 2.26 -8.45 -6.25
N LEU A 164 2.78 -7.23 -6.49
CA LEU A 164 1.98 -6.01 -6.52
C LEU A 164 0.90 -6.07 -7.60
N ILE A 165 1.25 -6.54 -8.81
CA ILE A 165 0.34 -6.63 -9.96
C ILE A 165 -0.70 -7.73 -9.74
N MET A 166 -0.26 -8.96 -9.44
CA MET A 166 -1.14 -10.11 -9.34
C MET A 166 -2.11 -10.01 -8.16
N GLY A 167 -1.62 -9.52 -7.01
CA GLY A 167 -2.44 -9.29 -5.82
C GLY A 167 -3.21 -7.98 -5.83
N ASN A 168 -3.00 -7.09 -6.81
CA ASN A 168 -3.52 -5.72 -6.83
C ASN A 168 -3.21 -4.99 -5.51
N HIS A 169 -1.99 -5.20 -4.99
CA HIS A 169 -1.56 -4.66 -3.71
C HIS A 169 -1.02 -3.23 -3.84
N GLN A 170 -1.28 -2.39 -2.85
CA GLN A 170 -0.72 -1.04 -2.75
C GLN A 170 0.60 -1.02 -1.98
N SER A 171 0.93 -2.11 -1.30
CA SER A 171 2.17 -2.31 -0.56
C SER A 171 2.37 -3.78 -0.22
N LEU A 172 3.62 -4.18 -0.03
CA LEU A 172 4.04 -5.48 0.48
C LEU A 172 4.71 -5.31 1.84
N LEU A 173 4.55 -6.29 2.72
CA LEU A 173 5.25 -6.38 3.99
C LEU A 173 6.59 -7.09 3.75
N VAL A 174 7.69 -6.41 4.01
CA VAL A 174 9.03 -6.95 3.81
C VAL A 174 9.45 -7.72 5.05
N THR A 175 9.86 -8.97 4.87
CA THR A 175 10.24 -9.87 5.95
C THR A 175 11.72 -10.24 5.90
N ARG A 176 12.31 -10.42 7.08
CA ARG A 176 13.62 -11.03 7.28
C ARG A 176 13.53 -11.95 8.49
N ASP A 177 13.96 -13.20 8.35
CA ASP A 177 13.88 -14.20 9.43
C ASP A 177 12.47 -14.25 10.07
N GLU A 178 11.42 -14.32 9.24
CA GLU A 178 9.99 -14.32 9.62
C GLU A 178 9.49 -13.05 10.32
N ASN A 179 10.34 -12.05 10.54
CA ASN A 179 9.94 -10.78 11.13
C ASN A 179 9.69 -9.73 10.04
N ILE A 180 8.63 -8.95 10.20
CA ILE A 180 8.38 -7.80 9.33
C ILE A 180 9.37 -6.68 9.69
N VAL A 181 10.22 -6.30 8.74
CA VAL A 181 11.25 -5.27 8.90
C VAL A 181 10.90 -3.95 8.25
N GLY A 182 9.94 -3.94 7.33
CA GLY A 182 9.52 -2.73 6.62
C GLY A 182 8.34 -2.95 5.69
N ILE A 183 8.04 -1.92 4.93
CA ILE A 183 6.97 -1.91 3.92
C ILE A 183 7.53 -1.42 2.60
N LEU A 184 7.31 -2.19 1.55
CA LEU A 184 7.57 -1.79 0.17
C LEU A 184 6.26 -1.26 -0.43
N ARG A 185 6.20 0.04 -0.72
CA ARG A 185 4.98 0.65 -1.28
C ARG A 185 5.03 0.59 -2.81
N LEU A 186 3.87 0.44 -3.45
CA LEU A 186 3.72 0.54 -4.90
C LEU A 186 4.37 1.83 -5.45
N THR A 187 4.24 2.94 -4.72
CA THR A 187 4.82 4.24 -5.11
C THR A 187 6.33 4.26 -5.13
N ASP A 188 7.01 3.50 -4.25
CA ASP A 188 8.46 3.43 -4.19
C ASP A 188 9.00 2.59 -5.35
N VAL A 189 8.33 1.46 -5.63
CA VAL A 189 8.63 0.61 -6.80
C VAL A 189 8.41 1.39 -8.10
N PHE A 190 7.28 2.11 -8.22
CA PHE A 190 7.01 2.96 -9.37
C PHE A 190 8.10 4.02 -9.59
N ALA A 191 8.58 4.67 -8.51
CA ALA A 191 9.64 5.66 -8.61
C ALA A 191 10.95 5.04 -9.12
N ALA A 192 11.33 3.85 -8.64
CA ALA A 192 12.50 3.14 -9.10
C ALA A 192 12.42 2.81 -10.59
N ILE A 193 11.29 2.26 -11.04
CA ILE A 193 11.05 1.95 -12.46
C ILE A 193 11.05 3.21 -13.32
N PHE A 194 10.44 4.31 -12.85
CA PHE A 194 10.43 5.58 -13.57
C PHE A 194 11.85 6.15 -13.77
N HIS A 195 12.73 6.03 -12.75
CA HIS A 195 14.12 6.43 -12.88
C HIS A 195 14.87 5.54 -13.88
N THR A 196 14.70 4.23 -13.80
CA THR A 196 15.28 3.29 -14.75
C THR A 196 14.84 3.57 -16.20
N MET A 197 13.53 3.83 -16.41
CA MET A 197 13.03 4.20 -17.74
C MET A 197 13.73 5.44 -18.28
N LYS A 198 13.97 6.47 -17.45
CA LYS A 198 14.68 7.68 -17.89
C LYS A 198 16.15 7.45 -18.29
N GLU A 199 16.78 6.44 -17.70
CA GLU A 199 18.16 6.08 -18.05
C GLU A 199 18.23 5.29 -19.39
N CYS A 200 17.10 4.71 -19.81
CA CYS A 200 17.02 3.94 -21.06
C CYS A 200 16.70 4.80 -22.30
N PHE A 201 16.25 6.04 -22.14
CA PHE A 201 15.85 6.97 -23.21
C PHE A 201 16.56 8.30 -23.11
#